data_42414d7f7bb72c3f5bcbaf4ee7925d7d
#
_entry.id   42414d7f7bb72c3f5bcbaf4ee7925d7d
#
_cell.length_a   1.000
_cell.length_b   1.000
_cell.length_c   1.000
_cell.angle_alpha   90.00
_cell.angle_beta   90.00
_cell.angle_gamma   90.00
#
_symmetry.space_group_name_H-M   'P 1'
#
loop_
_entity.id
_entity.type
_entity.pdbx_description
1 polymer ?
#
loop_
_entity_poly.entity_id
_entity_poly.type
_entity_poly.pdbx_seq_one_letter_code
_entity_poly.pdbx_strand_id
1 'polypeptide(L)'
;RSDHTYPFGYWNSRVARLIEVYSSHGASEYPGNPRPLVHPYQGYDKYMQGGLKKGLRFGVVGASDNHDSHPGRSGWGRYPSGLSAFWASELTRNSIWDSLWNYRVYATSFDRIYMEFRSNGSNMGSQLVSDVADLDGYVIGKTDNLEVALIKDNKEIRNWTTDTGVVEFSYLDDSIYGNHFYYLRVTQSNGEQAWSTPIWISSSESGSAVDEMHNNNDDIRLERERNNIGC
;
A
#
# COMPACT_ATOMS: atom_id res chain seq x y z
N ARG A 1 14.93 19.26 -15.88
CA ARG A 1 14.92 17.90 -15.27
C ARG A 1 13.67 17.82 -14.44
N SER A 2 12.68 17.06 -14.88
CA SER A 2 11.50 16.74 -14.09
C SER A 2 11.93 15.79 -12.97
N ASP A 3 12.01 16.30 -11.73
CA ASP A 3 12.14 15.46 -10.55
C ASP A 3 10.84 14.68 -10.39
N HIS A 4 10.80 13.43 -10.82
CA HIS A 4 9.69 12.49 -10.60
C HIS A 4 9.66 12.05 -9.14
N THR A 5 9.67 13.00 -8.21
CA THR A 5 9.72 12.72 -6.78
C THR A 5 8.32 12.79 -6.20
N TYR A 6 7.91 11.78 -5.41
CA TYR A 6 6.73 11.93 -4.58
C TYR A 6 7.00 13.05 -3.57
N PRO A 7 6.29 14.18 -3.67
CA PRO A 7 6.47 15.27 -2.73
C PRO A 7 5.68 14.97 -1.45
N PHE A 8 6.08 13.93 -0.70
CA PHE A 8 5.42 13.58 0.56
C PHE A 8 5.33 14.71 1.57
N GLY A 9 6.16 15.77 1.42
CA GLY A 9 6.04 17.00 2.20
C GLY A 9 4.76 17.81 1.92
N TYR A 10 4.11 17.57 0.78
CA TYR A 10 2.84 18.21 0.38
C TYR A 10 1.68 17.21 0.32
N TRP A 11 1.83 16.04 0.92
CA TRP A 11 0.80 15.01 0.91
C TRP A 11 -0.49 15.51 1.55
N ASN A 12 -1.60 15.35 0.83
CA ASN A 12 -2.94 15.65 1.31
C ASN A 12 -3.84 14.43 1.08
N SER A 13 -4.11 13.68 2.13
CA SER A 13 -4.91 12.44 2.08
C SER A 13 -6.37 12.64 1.61
N ARG A 14 -6.88 13.86 1.61
CA ARG A 14 -8.22 14.16 1.07
C ARG A 14 -8.27 14.07 -0.45
N VAL A 15 -7.13 14.23 -1.14
CA VAL A 15 -7.06 14.21 -2.61
C VAL A 15 -6.06 13.19 -3.14
N ALA A 16 -4.97 12.95 -2.42
CA ALA A 16 -3.95 11.95 -2.78
C ALA A 16 -4.19 10.67 -1.97
N ARG A 17 -4.94 9.74 -2.58
CA ARG A 17 -5.35 8.49 -1.92
C ARG A 17 -4.45 7.32 -2.26
N LEU A 18 -3.77 7.36 -3.39
CA LEU A 18 -3.04 6.23 -3.97
C LEU A 18 -1.64 6.65 -4.35
N ILE A 19 -0.71 5.69 -4.32
CA ILE A 19 0.61 5.82 -4.93
C ILE A 19 0.83 4.70 -5.94
N GLU A 20 1.51 5.01 -7.02
CA GLU A 20 1.99 4.02 -7.98
C GLU A 20 3.30 3.42 -7.48
N VAL A 21 3.27 2.13 -7.09
CA VAL A 21 4.48 1.43 -6.66
C VAL A 21 5.26 0.85 -7.81
N TYR A 22 4.60 0.61 -8.95
CA TYR A 22 5.22 0.00 -10.11
C TYR A 22 4.61 0.46 -11.42
N SER A 23 5.48 0.73 -12.39
CA SER A 23 5.11 0.94 -13.79
C SER A 23 6.20 0.34 -14.71
N SER A 24 6.10 0.62 -16.01
CA SER A 24 7.14 0.23 -16.96
C SER A 24 8.51 0.90 -16.70
N HIS A 25 8.57 1.88 -15.80
CA HIS A 25 9.80 2.51 -15.32
C HIS A 25 10.46 1.77 -14.14
N GLY A 26 9.80 0.77 -13.57
CA GLY A 26 10.30 -0.02 -12.44
C GLY A 26 9.51 0.18 -11.17
N ALA A 27 10.03 -0.36 -10.05
CA ALA A 27 9.40 -0.35 -8.75
C ALA A 27 9.91 0.80 -7.88
N SER A 28 8.98 1.49 -7.24
CA SER A 28 9.22 2.57 -6.27
C SER A 28 8.99 2.14 -4.82
N GLU A 29 9.08 0.84 -4.51
CA GLU A 29 8.92 0.33 -3.14
C GLU A 29 10.05 0.84 -2.23
N TYR A 30 11.30 0.56 -2.60
CA TYR A 30 12.51 1.02 -1.89
C TYR A 30 13.69 1.13 -2.85
N PRO A 31 14.73 1.91 -2.53
CA PRO A 31 15.94 2.02 -3.34
C PRO A 31 16.67 0.69 -3.47
N GLY A 32 17.08 0.33 -4.69
CA GLY A 32 17.85 -0.89 -4.94
C GLY A 32 17.01 -2.18 -4.95
N ASN A 33 15.69 -2.08 -5.06
CA ASN A 33 14.82 -3.25 -5.29
C ASN A 33 15.21 -3.98 -6.61
N PRO A 34 14.76 -5.24 -6.83
CA PRO A 34 15.15 -6.05 -7.99
C PRO A 34 14.81 -5.43 -9.36
N ARG A 35 13.81 -4.55 -9.41
CA ARG A 35 13.41 -3.80 -10.62
C ARG A 35 13.52 -2.30 -10.38
N PRO A 36 14.75 -1.77 -10.21
CA PRO A 36 14.93 -0.38 -9.82
C PRO A 36 14.37 0.57 -10.89
N LEU A 37 13.89 1.72 -10.44
CA LEU A 37 13.43 2.78 -11.32
C LEU A 37 14.50 3.15 -12.36
N VAL A 38 14.11 3.35 -13.60
CA VAL A 38 15.00 3.83 -14.69
C VAL A 38 15.62 5.18 -14.32
N HIS A 39 14.84 6.02 -13.64
CA HIS A 39 15.28 7.30 -13.09
C HIS A 39 15.08 7.29 -11.57
N PRO A 40 16.04 6.73 -10.80
CA PRO A 40 15.87 6.56 -9.37
C PRO A 40 15.73 7.89 -8.66
N TYR A 41 14.82 7.94 -7.72
CA TYR A 41 14.64 9.09 -6.85
C TYR A 41 15.86 9.30 -5.95
N GLN A 42 16.19 10.55 -5.71
CA GLN A 42 17.21 10.89 -4.72
C GLN A 42 16.57 10.85 -3.31
N GLY A 43 17.09 9.95 -2.46
CA GLY A 43 16.64 9.79 -1.09
C GLY A 43 15.54 8.73 -0.90
N TYR A 44 15.69 7.96 0.16
CA TYR A 44 14.77 6.89 0.58
C TYR A 44 13.35 7.41 0.86
N ASP A 45 13.25 8.63 1.36
CA ASP A 45 11.99 9.27 1.74
C ASP A 45 11.02 9.55 0.56
N LYS A 46 11.47 9.31 -0.67
CA LYS A 46 10.68 9.48 -1.90
C LYS A 46 10.10 8.17 -2.46
N TYR A 47 10.38 7.06 -1.81
CA TYR A 47 9.86 5.74 -2.12
C TYR A 47 8.65 5.41 -1.24
N MET A 48 7.87 4.40 -1.64
CA MET A 48 6.72 3.91 -0.87
C MET A 48 7.05 3.72 0.61
N GLN A 49 8.13 3.00 0.90
CA GLN A 49 8.56 2.75 2.28
C GLN A 49 8.93 4.03 3.04
N GLY A 50 9.46 5.03 2.33
CA GLY A 50 9.72 6.35 2.90
C GLY A 50 8.45 7.11 3.29
N GLY A 51 7.41 7.01 2.46
CA GLY A 51 6.09 7.55 2.76
C GLY A 51 5.45 6.88 3.96
N LEU A 52 5.47 5.53 4.01
CA LEU A 52 4.97 4.75 5.14
C LEU A 52 5.70 5.08 6.45
N LYS A 53 7.02 5.22 6.41
CA LYS A 53 7.84 5.63 7.57
C LYS A 53 7.47 7.02 8.11
N LYS A 54 6.94 7.90 7.26
CA LYS A 54 6.41 9.21 7.66
C LYS A 54 4.99 9.15 8.23
N GLY A 55 4.41 7.95 8.37
CA GLY A 55 3.05 7.75 8.87
C GLY A 55 1.96 8.02 7.83
N LEU A 56 2.32 8.15 6.55
CA LEU A 56 1.33 8.37 5.50
C LEU A 56 0.54 7.09 5.21
N ARG A 57 -0.74 7.26 4.88
CA ARG A 57 -1.66 6.18 4.54
C ARG A 57 -2.14 6.36 3.11
N PHE A 58 -1.97 5.32 2.29
CA PHE A 58 -2.31 5.33 0.88
C PHE A 58 -2.53 3.91 0.35
N GLY A 59 -3.38 3.78 -0.64
CA GLY A 59 -3.50 2.55 -1.42
C GLY A 59 -2.35 2.42 -2.41
N VAL A 60 -2.00 1.19 -2.76
CA VAL A 60 -0.88 0.85 -3.63
C VAL A 60 -1.40 0.36 -4.98
N VAL A 61 -0.99 1.01 -6.06
CA VAL A 61 -1.43 0.70 -7.44
C VAL A 61 -0.24 0.48 -8.37
N GLY A 62 -0.48 -0.23 -9.46
CA GLY A 62 0.44 -0.37 -10.58
C GLY A 62 -0.19 0.19 -11.85
N ALA A 63 0.63 0.73 -12.75
CA ALA A 63 0.16 1.27 -14.02
C ALA A 63 1.14 0.99 -15.16
N SER A 64 0.74 1.28 -16.39
CA SER A 64 1.60 1.11 -17.55
C SER A 64 2.58 2.28 -17.73
N ASP A 65 2.18 3.47 -17.32
CA ASP A 65 2.84 4.73 -17.63
C ASP A 65 3.10 4.89 -19.15
N ASN A 66 2.22 4.33 -19.97
CA ASN A 66 2.31 4.54 -21.41
C ASN A 66 1.67 5.89 -21.81
N HIS A 67 2.16 6.46 -22.89
CA HIS A 67 1.72 7.77 -23.38
C HIS A 67 0.98 7.67 -24.71
N ASP A 68 0.48 6.49 -25.09
CA ASP A 68 -0.17 6.20 -26.36
C ASP A 68 -1.66 5.84 -26.23
N SER A 69 -2.25 6.09 -25.06
CA SER A 69 -3.66 5.83 -24.75
C SER A 69 -4.07 4.35 -24.82
N HIS A 70 -3.14 3.42 -24.60
CA HIS A 70 -3.42 1.99 -24.54
C HIS A 70 -3.26 1.45 -23.10
N PRO A 71 -4.26 1.58 -22.23
CA PRO A 71 -4.18 1.10 -20.85
C PRO A 71 -3.78 -0.38 -20.77
N GLY A 72 -2.82 -0.71 -19.89
CA GLY A 72 -2.34 -2.08 -19.73
C GLY A 72 -1.39 -2.59 -20.80
N ARG A 73 -1.06 -1.78 -21.82
CA ARG A 73 -0.10 -2.16 -22.85
C ARG A 73 1.30 -2.24 -22.24
N SER A 74 1.97 -3.38 -22.46
CA SER A 74 3.38 -3.60 -22.14
C SER A 74 4.30 -3.17 -23.29
N GLY A 75 5.59 -2.96 -22.99
CA GLY A 75 6.64 -2.69 -23.98
C GLY A 75 6.90 -1.20 -24.27
N TRP A 76 6.34 -0.30 -23.47
CA TRP A 76 6.67 1.12 -23.53
C TRP A 76 8.00 1.46 -22.88
N GLY A 77 8.22 1.00 -21.64
CA GLY A 77 9.41 1.26 -20.85
C GLY A 77 10.39 0.10 -20.81
N ARG A 78 11.26 0.12 -19.81
CA ARG A 78 12.28 -0.90 -19.58
C ARG A 78 11.68 -2.24 -19.13
N TYR A 79 10.57 -2.19 -18.38
CA TYR A 79 9.93 -3.34 -17.78
C TYR A 79 8.51 -3.53 -18.33
N PRO A 80 7.91 -4.72 -18.17
CA PRO A 80 6.49 -4.89 -18.40
C PRO A 80 5.65 -3.89 -17.62
N SER A 81 4.46 -3.57 -18.12
CA SER A 81 3.53 -2.62 -17.48
C SER A 81 2.99 -3.15 -16.17
N GLY A 82 2.77 -2.27 -15.20
CA GLY A 82 2.05 -2.61 -13.97
C GLY A 82 0.55 -2.73 -14.19
N LEU A 83 -0.11 -3.46 -13.29
CA LEU A 83 -1.55 -3.61 -13.22
C LEU A 83 -2.03 -3.28 -11.81
N SER A 84 -3.23 -2.71 -11.70
CA SER A 84 -3.94 -2.53 -10.44
C SER A 84 -5.05 -3.57 -10.33
N ALA A 85 -5.17 -4.19 -9.16
CA ALA A 85 -6.28 -5.06 -8.82
C ALA A 85 -7.14 -4.43 -7.71
N PHE A 86 -8.43 -4.70 -7.72
CA PHE A 86 -9.42 -4.07 -6.84
C PHE A 86 -10.26 -5.11 -6.14
N TRP A 87 -10.44 -4.96 -4.84
CA TRP A 87 -11.42 -5.71 -4.06
C TRP A 87 -12.75 -4.96 -4.07
N ALA A 88 -13.60 -5.27 -5.04
CA ALA A 88 -14.88 -4.65 -5.27
C ALA A 88 -15.99 -5.70 -5.22
N SER A 89 -17.18 -5.34 -4.70
CA SER A 89 -18.33 -6.25 -4.62
C SER A 89 -18.93 -6.55 -5.99
N GLU A 90 -18.76 -5.64 -6.95
CA GLU A 90 -19.26 -5.76 -8.31
C GLU A 90 -18.42 -4.92 -9.29
N LEU A 91 -18.50 -5.24 -10.58
CA LEU A 91 -17.79 -4.50 -11.63
C LEU A 91 -18.62 -3.28 -12.06
N THR A 92 -18.75 -2.30 -11.17
CA THR A 92 -19.39 -1.01 -11.46
C THR A 92 -18.42 0.13 -11.13
N ARG A 93 -18.64 1.30 -11.74
CA ARG A 93 -17.85 2.50 -11.47
C ARG A 93 -17.85 2.85 -9.98
N ASN A 94 -19.00 2.78 -9.34
CA ASN A 94 -19.14 3.13 -7.93
C ASN A 94 -18.39 2.16 -7.02
N SER A 95 -18.48 0.86 -7.27
CA SER A 95 -17.80 -0.16 -6.48
C SER A 95 -16.27 -0.12 -6.66
N ILE A 96 -15.79 0.16 -7.89
CA ILE A 96 -14.36 0.38 -8.16
C ILE A 96 -13.89 1.66 -7.44
N TRP A 97 -14.66 2.75 -7.54
CA TRP A 97 -14.33 4.00 -6.86
C TRP A 97 -14.26 3.82 -5.33
N ASP A 98 -15.22 3.10 -4.76
CA ASP A 98 -15.23 2.78 -3.34
C ASP A 98 -14.00 1.94 -2.93
N SER A 99 -13.60 0.99 -3.76
CA SER A 99 -12.37 0.22 -3.55
C SER A 99 -11.11 1.10 -3.52
N LEU A 100 -10.98 2.01 -4.49
CA LEU A 100 -9.88 2.96 -4.56
C LEU A 100 -9.86 3.89 -3.35
N TRP A 101 -11.03 4.43 -2.99
CA TRP A 101 -11.17 5.38 -1.89
C TRP A 101 -10.86 4.75 -0.53
N ASN A 102 -11.21 3.48 -0.35
CA ASN A 102 -10.99 2.72 0.89
C ASN A 102 -9.73 1.85 0.85
N TYR A 103 -8.80 2.11 -0.09
CA TYR A 103 -7.51 1.43 -0.17
C TYR A 103 -7.58 -0.09 -0.40
N ARG A 104 -8.72 -0.62 -0.85
CA ARG A 104 -8.91 -2.03 -1.16
C ARG A 104 -8.37 -2.37 -2.55
N VAL A 105 -7.08 -2.12 -2.72
CA VAL A 105 -6.37 -2.25 -3.99
C VAL A 105 -4.98 -2.83 -3.76
N TYR A 106 -4.40 -3.43 -4.79
CA TYR A 106 -3.03 -3.86 -4.78
C TYR A 106 -2.42 -3.76 -6.18
N ALA A 107 -1.09 -3.77 -6.26
CA ALA A 107 -0.34 -3.66 -7.48
C ALA A 107 0.27 -5.01 -7.89
N THR A 108 0.38 -5.25 -9.21
CA THR A 108 1.23 -6.28 -9.76
C THR A 108 2.13 -5.73 -10.87
N SER A 109 3.24 -6.39 -11.15
CA SER A 109 4.20 -5.95 -12.15
C SER A 109 3.95 -6.54 -13.55
N PHE A 110 2.74 -6.92 -13.89
CA PHE A 110 2.28 -7.47 -15.17
C PHE A 110 1.49 -8.77 -15.04
N ASP A 111 2.03 -9.77 -14.36
CA ASP A 111 1.29 -11.00 -14.13
C ASP A 111 0.09 -10.73 -13.22
N ARG A 112 -1.04 -11.39 -13.53
CA ARG A 112 -2.25 -11.30 -12.70
C ARG A 112 -2.12 -12.21 -11.49
N ILE A 113 -1.29 -11.79 -10.53
CA ILE A 113 -1.13 -12.46 -9.24
C ILE A 113 -2.39 -12.16 -8.42
N TYR A 114 -3.07 -13.21 -7.95
CA TYR A 114 -4.20 -13.06 -7.02
C TYR A 114 -3.66 -12.94 -5.60
N MET A 115 -4.22 -12.03 -4.81
CA MET A 115 -3.76 -11.78 -3.44
C MET A 115 -4.91 -11.38 -2.53
N GLU A 116 -5.10 -12.15 -1.46
CA GLU A 116 -5.86 -11.75 -0.27
C GLU A 116 -4.90 -11.48 0.87
N PHE A 117 -5.18 -10.46 1.65
CA PHE A 117 -4.43 -10.13 2.86
C PHE A 117 -5.34 -9.47 3.86
N ARG A 118 -5.40 -10.03 5.07
CA ARG A 118 -6.28 -9.60 6.13
C ARG A 118 -5.53 -9.51 7.46
N SER A 119 -6.09 -8.72 8.37
CA SER A 119 -5.73 -8.73 9.78
C SER A 119 -7.00 -8.61 10.62
N ASN A 120 -7.13 -9.45 11.63
CA ASN A 120 -8.30 -9.47 12.52
C ASN A 120 -9.63 -9.51 11.72
N GLY A 121 -9.65 -10.27 10.62
CA GLY A 121 -10.78 -10.39 9.68
C GLY A 121 -11.01 -9.20 8.74
N SER A 122 -10.21 -8.13 8.84
CA SER A 122 -10.32 -6.93 8.01
C SER A 122 -9.35 -6.98 6.83
N ASN A 123 -9.80 -6.56 5.64
CA ASN A 123 -9.00 -6.61 4.41
C ASN A 123 -7.87 -5.58 4.39
N MET A 124 -6.91 -5.77 3.45
CA MET A 124 -5.89 -4.77 3.14
C MET A 124 -6.50 -3.37 2.98
N GLY A 125 -5.76 -2.35 3.38
CA GLY A 125 -6.22 -0.96 3.40
C GLY A 125 -6.92 -0.55 4.70
N SER A 126 -7.23 -1.51 5.59
CA SER A 126 -7.91 -1.22 6.86
C SER A 126 -6.98 -0.53 7.86
N GLN A 127 -7.62 0.22 8.76
CA GLN A 127 -7.01 0.88 9.90
C GLN A 127 -7.68 0.32 11.16
N LEU A 128 -6.90 -0.33 12.01
CA LEU A 128 -7.40 -1.09 13.16
C LEU A 128 -6.82 -0.54 14.45
N VAL A 129 -7.59 -0.65 15.53
CA VAL A 129 -7.10 -0.48 16.90
C VAL A 129 -7.11 -1.86 17.55
N SER A 130 -5.94 -2.38 17.86
CA SER A 130 -5.78 -3.72 18.44
C SER A 130 -4.37 -3.89 19.00
N ASP A 131 -4.24 -4.63 20.11
CA ASP A 131 -2.96 -5.00 20.68
C ASP A 131 -2.40 -6.31 20.10
N VAL A 132 -3.14 -6.87 19.13
CA VAL A 132 -2.80 -8.12 18.43
C VAL A 132 -3.04 -7.94 16.93
N ALA A 133 -2.15 -8.44 16.09
CA ALA A 133 -2.36 -8.60 14.66
C ALA A 133 -2.42 -10.09 14.31
N ASP A 134 -3.63 -10.60 14.11
CA ASP A 134 -3.89 -11.92 13.54
C ASP A 134 -3.97 -11.77 12.03
N LEU A 135 -2.87 -12.08 11.35
CA LEU A 135 -2.66 -11.86 9.92
C LEU A 135 -2.89 -13.17 9.16
N ASP A 136 -3.70 -13.10 8.12
CA ASP A 136 -3.89 -14.19 7.17
C ASP A 136 -3.77 -13.70 5.74
N GLY A 137 -3.38 -14.62 4.85
CA GLY A 137 -3.27 -14.33 3.44
C GLY A 137 -3.38 -15.55 2.55
N TYR A 138 -3.86 -15.31 1.33
CA TYR A 138 -3.96 -16.30 0.28
C TYR A 138 -3.47 -15.70 -1.03
N VAL A 139 -2.46 -16.33 -1.64
CA VAL A 139 -1.79 -15.82 -2.84
C VAL A 139 -1.74 -16.92 -3.89
N ILE A 140 -2.16 -16.60 -5.12
CA ILE A 140 -1.97 -17.45 -6.29
C ILE A 140 -1.09 -16.72 -7.29
N GLY A 141 0.08 -17.29 -7.56
CA GLY A 141 0.96 -16.85 -8.64
C GLY A 141 0.58 -17.44 -10.00
N LYS A 142 1.24 -16.96 -11.03
CA LYS A 142 1.16 -17.51 -12.38
C LYS A 142 2.24 -18.56 -12.64
N THR A 143 3.27 -18.58 -11.82
CA THR A 143 4.36 -19.57 -11.86
C THR A 143 4.32 -20.43 -10.61
N ASP A 144 4.84 -21.67 -10.72
CA ASP A 144 4.82 -22.64 -9.62
C ASP A 144 5.66 -22.15 -8.42
N ASN A 145 6.84 -21.56 -8.69
CA ASN A 145 7.68 -21.05 -7.61
C ASN A 145 7.27 -19.62 -7.22
N LEU A 146 6.86 -19.47 -5.99
CA LEU A 146 6.32 -18.25 -5.41
C LEU A 146 6.93 -17.99 -4.03
N GLU A 147 7.29 -16.75 -3.79
CA GLU A 147 7.75 -16.24 -2.51
C GLU A 147 6.78 -15.13 -2.03
N VAL A 148 6.31 -15.25 -0.79
CA VAL A 148 5.46 -14.24 -0.14
C VAL A 148 6.17 -13.74 1.11
N ALA A 149 6.57 -12.48 1.12
CA ALA A 149 7.19 -11.80 2.24
C ALA A 149 6.18 -10.93 2.99
N LEU A 150 6.09 -11.10 4.31
CA LEU A 150 5.36 -10.22 5.20
C LEU A 150 6.28 -9.13 5.72
N ILE A 151 5.92 -7.90 5.43
CA ILE A 151 6.68 -6.70 5.81
C ILE A 151 5.96 -5.97 6.93
N LYS A 152 6.63 -5.78 8.08
CA LYS A 152 6.21 -4.93 9.18
C LYS A 152 7.16 -3.73 9.27
N ASP A 153 6.65 -2.50 9.24
CA ASP A 153 7.45 -1.27 9.41
C ASP A 153 8.69 -1.22 8.50
N ASN A 154 8.49 -1.59 7.23
CA ASN A 154 9.55 -1.68 6.20
C ASN A 154 10.62 -2.75 6.45
N LYS A 155 10.39 -3.71 7.34
CA LYS A 155 11.26 -4.86 7.56
C LYS A 155 10.52 -6.14 7.26
N GLU A 156 11.16 -7.02 6.52
CA GLU A 156 10.67 -8.38 6.34
C GLU A 156 10.76 -9.14 7.67
N ILE A 157 9.61 -9.64 8.15
CA ILE A 157 9.51 -10.36 9.41
C ILE A 157 9.20 -11.85 9.21
N ARG A 158 8.65 -12.21 8.06
CA ARG A 158 8.32 -13.59 7.69
C ARG A 158 8.33 -13.77 6.19
N ASN A 159 8.62 -15.00 5.77
CA ASN A 159 8.64 -15.39 4.36
C ASN A 159 8.05 -16.80 4.21
N TRP A 160 7.26 -17.04 3.18
CA TRP A 160 6.72 -18.32 2.77
C TRP A 160 7.09 -18.57 1.31
N THR A 161 7.53 -19.78 1.01
CA THR A 161 7.87 -20.20 -0.34
C THR A 161 7.09 -21.45 -0.71
N THR A 162 6.77 -21.60 -1.98
CA THR A 162 6.07 -22.76 -2.52
C THR A 162 6.59 -23.09 -3.91
N ASP A 163 6.43 -24.34 -4.31
CA ASP A 163 6.65 -24.84 -5.66
C ASP A 163 5.35 -25.20 -6.39
N THR A 164 4.20 -24.85 -5.83
CA THR A 164 2.87 -25.12 -6.40
C THR A 164 2.17 -23.86 -6.90
N GLY A 165 2.82 -22.70 -6.78
CA GLY A 165 2.21 -21.41 -7.16
C GLY A 165 1.13 -20.91 -6.22
N VAL A 166 0.89 -21.56 -5.07
CA VAL A 166 -0.12 -21.18 -4.09
C VAL A 166 0.50 -21.09 -2.70
N VAL A 167 0.27 -19.98 -2.02
CA VAL A 167 0.63 -19.79 -0.61
C VAL A 167 -0.62 -19.41 0.17
N GLU A 168 -0.91 -20.19 1.20
CA GLU A 168 -1.86 -19.84 2.26
C GLU A 168 -1.10 -19.76 3.57
N PHE A 169 -1.30 -18.69 4.34
CA PHE A 169 -0.56 -18.50 5.59
C PHE A 169 -1.43 -17.85 6.66
N SER A 170 -1.01 -18.07 7.91
CA SER A 170 -1.40 -17.28 9.06
C SER A 170 -0.16 -16.87 9.85
N TYR A 171 -0.22 -15.70 10.50
CA TYR A 171 0.84 -15.19 11.34
C TYR A 171 0.25 -14.33 12.45
N LEU A 172 0.57 -14.67 13.70
CA LEU A 172 0.14 -13.92 14.87
C LEU A 172 1.30 -13.05 15.38
N ASP A 173 1.05 -11.73 15.43
CA ASP A 173 1.87 -10.79 16.17
C ASP A 173 1.06 -10.37 17.41
N ASP A 174 1.40 -10.91 18.55
CA ASP A 174 0.62 -10.87 19.79
C ASP A 174 1.02 -9.73 20.75
N SER A 175 1.88 -8.83 20.30
CA SER A 175 2.45 -7.76 21.13
C SER A 175 2.58 -6.46 20.34
N ILE A 176 1.47 -5.79 20.07
CA ILE A 176 1.42 -4.52 19.36
C ILE A 176 1.51 -3.36 20.36
N TYR A 177 2.56 -2.55 20.22
CA TYR A 177 2.75 -1.31 20.98
C TYR A 177 2.98 -0.14 20.03
N GLY A 178 2.11 0.88 20.07
CA GLY A 178 2.21 2.03 19.18
C GLY A 178 1.53 1.78 17.83
N ASN A 179 2.08 2.39 16.78
CA ASN A 179 1.53 2.35 15.44
C ASN A 179 2.40 1.50 14.52
N HIS A 180 1.82 0.51 13.90
CA HIS A 180 2.49 -0.39 12.96
C HIS A 180 1.72 -0.48 11.65
N PHE A 181 2.40 -0.92 10.61
CA PHE A 181 1.77 -1.30 9.35
C PHE A 181 2.38 -2.59 8.82
N TYR A 182 1.53 -3.35 8.12
CA TYR A 182 1.89 -4.64 7.53
C TYR A 182 1.47 -4.65 6.07
N TYR A 183 2.33 -5.17 5.20
CA TYR A 183 1.96 -5.43 3.81
C TYR A 183 2.68 -6.67 3.28
N LEU A 184 2.15 -7.22 2.18
CA LEU A 184 2.76 -8.32 1.47
C LEU A 184 3.54 -7.82 0.26
N ARG A 185 4.72 -8.41 0.05
CA ARG A 185 5.43 -8.42 -1.21
C ARG A 185 5.51 -9.84 -1.72
N VAL A 186 5.05 -10.06 -2.95
CA VAL A 186 5.09 -11.35 -3.63
C VAL A 186 6.14 -11.29 -4.72
N THR A 187 6.93 -12.35 -4.88
CA THR A 187 7.92 -12.49 -5.96
C THR A 187 7.78 -13.86 -6.59
N GLN A 188 7.64 -13.91 -7.90
CA GLN A 188 7.60 -15.14 -8.70
C GLN A 188 8.96 -15.47 -9.29
N SER A 189 9.17 -16.72 -9.68
CA SER A 189 10.43 -17.20 -10.31
C SER A 189 10.75 -16.49 -11.63
N ASN A 190 9.75 -16.00 -12.36
CA ASN A 190 9.94 -15.19 -13.57
C ASN A 190 10.28 -13.71 -13.28
N GLY A 191 10.41 -13.34 -11.99
CA GLY A 191 10.71 -11.99 -11.54
C GLY A 191 9.52 -11.04 -11.47
N GLU A 192 8.28 -11.49 -11.79
CA GLU A 192 7.09 -10.69 -11.59
C GLU A 192 6.75 -10.59 -10.11
N GLN A 193 6.24 -9.44 -9.69
CA GLN A 193 5.99 -9.09 -8.30
C GLN A 193 4.57 -8.55 -8.07
N ALA A 194 4.13 -8.60 -6.82
CA ALA A 194 2.93 -7.91 -6.38
C ALA A 194 3.13 -7.29 -4.99
N TRP A 195 2.38 -6.22 -4.71
CA TRP A 195 2.43 -5.48 -3.43
C TRP A 195 1.02 -5.20 -2.96
N SER A 196 0.67 -5.66 -1.76
CA SER A 196 -0.59 -5.28 -1.15
C SER A 196 -0.57 -3.83 -0.69
N THR A 197 -1.74 -3.22 -0.61
CA THR A 197 -1.92 -2.05 0.25
C THR A 197 -1.68 -2.46 1.70
N PRO A 198 -1.02 -1.64 2.53
CA PRO A 198 -0.81 -1.94 3.92
C PRO A 198 -2.11 -2.02 4.74
N ILE A 199 -2.06 -2.77 5.84
CA ILE A 199 -2.99 -2.69 6.97
C ILE A 199 -2.27 -1.93 8.08
N TRP A 200 -2.91 -0.92 8.65
CA TRP A 200 -2.37 -0.14 9.76
C TRP A 200 -3.02 -0.56 11.06
N ILE A 201 -2.21 -0.80 12.08
CA ILE A 201 -2.67 -1.23 13.40
C ILE A 201 -2.07 -0.30 14.45
N SER A 202 -2.92 0.26 15.28
CA SER A 202 -2.52 1.06 16.44
C SER A 202 -2.88 0.32 17.70
N SER A 203 -2.00 0.29 18.71
CA SER A 203 -2.37 -0.28 20.01
C SER A 203 -3.48 0.51 20.68
N SER A 204 -4.26 -0.14 21.54
CA SER A 204 -5.36 0.49 22.26
C SER A 204 -4.91 1.71 23.09
N GLU A 205 -3.73 1.66 23.70
CA GLU A 205 -3.15 2.78 24.45
C GLU A 205 -2.78 3.97 23.55
N SER A 206 -2.33 3.74 22.32
CA SER A 206 -2.01 4.80 21.38
C SER A 206 -3.24 5.36 20.65
N GLY A 207 -4.31 4.56 20.52
CA GLY A 207 -5.57 4.97 19.92
C GLY A 207 -6.28 6.06 20.73
N SER A 208 -6.26 5.98 22.05
CA SER A 208 -6.86 6.98 22.93
C SER A 208 -6.20 8.37 22.80
N ALA A 209 -4.90 8.42 22.60
CA ALA A 209 -4.17 9.68 22.42
C ALA A 209 -4.46 10.38 21.08
N VAL A 210 -4.79 9.63 20.04
CA VAL A 210 -5.12 10.18 18.71
C VAL A 210 -6.53 10.77 18.70
N ASP A 211 -7.47 10.14 19.37
CA ASP A 211 -8.85 10.65 19.48
C ASP A 211 -8.93 11.93 20.35
N GLU A 212 -8.12 12.03 21.41
CA GLU A 212 -8.01 13.27 22.20
C GLU A 212 -7.39 14.42 21.42
N MET A 213 -6.39 14.17 20.56
CA MET A 213 -5.80 15.20 19.70
C MET A 213 -6.75 15.68 18.59
N HIS A 214 -7.58 14.80 18.05
CA HIS A 214 -8.59 15.18 17.04
C HIS A 214 -9.71 16.00 17.65
N ASN A 215 -10.23 15.60 18.81
CA ASN A 215 -11.26 16.36 19.53
C ASN A 215 -10.78 17.74 19.96
N ASN A 216 -9.55 17.86 20.48
CA ASN A 216 -8.99 19.17 20.87
C ASN A 216 -8.75 20.10 19.66
N ASN A 217 -8.41 19.58 18.48
CA ASN A 217 -8.23 20.41 17.29
C ASN A 217 -9.55 20.90 16.68
N ASP A 218 -10.61 20.10 16.77
CA ASP A 218 -11.94 20.50 16.31
C ASP A 218 -12.58 21.54 17.26
N ASP A 219 -12.39 21.42 18.56
CA ASP A 219 -12.85 22.42 19.54
C ASP A 219 -12.13 23.77 19.37
N ILE A 220 -10.81 23.78 19.17
CA ILE A 220 -10.03 24.99 18.89
C ILE A 220 -10.46 25.66 17.57
N ARG A 221 -10.87 24.88 16.59
CA ARG A 221 -11.34 25.39 15.30
C ARG A 221 -12.73 26.02 15.42
N LEU A 222 -13.63 25.40 16.16
CA LEU A 222 -14.97 25.93 16.43
C LEU A 222 -14.95 27.22 17.28
N GLU A 223 -14.03 27.33 18.23
CA GLU A 223 -13.83 28.59 18.99
C GLU A 223 -13.27 29.70 18.10
N ARG A 224 -12.38 29.46 17.20
CA ARG A 224 -11.87 30.46 16.24
C ARG A 224 -12.94 30.94 15.26
N GLU A 225 -13.81 30.06 14.81
CA GLU A 225 -14.94 30.43 13.95
C GLU A 225 -16.01 31.24 14.68
N ARG A 226 -16.28 30.98 15.97
CA ARG A 226 -17.19 31.76 16.80
C ARG A 226 -16.65 33.15 17.09
N ASN A 227 -15.35 33.32 17.28
CA ASN A 227 -14.72 34.62 17.57
C ASN A 227 -14.54 35.50 16.33
N ASN A 228 -14.68 34.94 15.10
CA ASN A 228 -14.60 35.71 13.85
C ASN A 228 -15.98 36.22 13.31
N ILE A 229 -17.08 35.91 13.98
CA ILE A 229 -18.43 36.35 13.58
C ILE A 229 -18.91 37.57 14.41
N GLY A 230 -18.03 38.14 15.23
CA GLY A 230 -18.31 39.25 16.09
C GLY A 230 -17.53 40.53 15.72
N CYS A 231 -17.74 41.08 14.53
CA CYS A 231 -17.47 42.48 14.17
C CYS A 231 -18.36 42.90 13.00
#